data_6ea013d3d29b93f6fde0564d985e08a7
#
_entry.id   6ea013d3d29b93f6fde0564d985e08a7
#
_cell.length_a   1.000
_cell.length_b   1.000
_cell.length_c   1.000
_cell.angle_alpha   90.00
_cell.angle_beta   90.00
_cell.angle_gamma   90.00
#
_symmetry.space_group_name_H-M   'P 1'
#
loop_
_entity.id
_entity.type
_entity.pdbx_description
1 polymer ?
#
loop_
_entity_poly.entity_id
_entity_poly.type
_entity_poly.pdbx_seq_one_letter_code
_entity_poly.pdbx_strand_id
1 'polypeptide(L)' 'MIYYLAFYNPILNKINDGVYLGSNVIVLECITIGPNSIIGASSLVNKGLPSNIVGFGIPCKVKKELNHDN' A
#
# COMPACT_ATOMS: atom_id res chain seq x y z
N MET A 1 1.36 7.72 11.87
CA MET A 1 0.72 6.66 11.08
C MET A 1 0.78 5.35 11.84
N ILE A 2 -0.34 4.67 11.96
CA ILE A 2 -0.42 3.39 12.68
C ILE A 2 -1.02 2.36 11.75
N TYR A 3 -0.38 1.19 11.66
CA TYR A 3 -0.87 0.15 10.80
C TYR A 3 -0.42 -1.21 11.31
N TYR A 4 -1.12 -2.24 10.88
CA TYR A 4 -0.72 -3.63 11.09
C TYR A 4 -0.48 -4.30 9.77
N LEU A 5 0.56 -5.13 9.73
CA LEU A 5 0.87 -5.96 8.58
C LEU A 5 0.84 -7.41 8.99
N ALA A 6 0.17 -8.25 8.21
CA ALA A 6 0.27 -9.68 8.40
C ALA A 6 1.60 -10.20 7.87
N PHE A 7 2.12 -9.58 6.84
CA PHE A 7 3.39 -9.97 6.25
C PHE A 7 4.07 -8.76 5.62
N TYR A 8 5.35 -8.59 5.93
CA TYR A 8 6.16 -7.55 5.34
C TYR A 8 7.62 -7.93 5.50
N ASN A 9 8.38 -7.88 4.42
CA ASN A 9 9.81 -8.16 4.47
C ASN A 9 10.56 -6.89 4.08
N PRO A 10 11.21 -6.21 5.04
CA PRO A 10 11.85 -4.93 4.75
C PRO A 10 13.04 -5.03 3.80
N ILE A 11 13.56 -6.23 3.58
CA ILE A 11 14.66 -6.40 2.64
C ILE A 11 14.14 -6.47 1.22
N LEU A 12 12.99 -7.11 1.01
CA LEU A 12 12.46 -7.34 -0.32
C LEU A 12 11.38 -6.34 -0.71
N ASN A 13 10.74 -5.72 0.25
CA ASN A 13 9.67 -4.78 -0.02
C ASN A 13 10.14 -3.36 0.26
N LYS A 14 9.57 -2.40 -0.48
CA LYS A 14 9.84 -1.00 -0.24
C LYS A 14 8.53 -0.25 -0.08
N ILE A 15 8.28 0.18 1.13
CA ILE A 15 7.11 1.00 1.44
C ILE A 15 7.63 2.40 1.69
N ASN A 16 7.30 3.31 0.79
CA ASN A 16 7.85 4.65 0.82
C ASN A 16 7.22 5.51 1.90
N ASP A 17 7.74 6.71 2.05
CA ASP A 17 7.29 7.62 3.09
C ASP A 17 5.83 7.99 2.90
N GLY A 18 5.14 8.19 4.01
CA GLY A 18 3.77 8.66 3.98
C GLY A 18 2.74 7.63 3.59
N VAL A 19 3.15 6.38 3.40
CA VAL A 19 2.18 5.32 3.09
C VAL A 19 1.39 4.97 4.34
N TYR A 20 0.10 4.84 4.18
CA TYR A 20 -0.78 4.37 5.24
C TYR A 20 -1.27 2.97 4.87
N LEU A 21 -1.09 2.04 5.78
CA LEU A 21 -1.56 0.68 5.58
C LEU A 21 -2.61 0.39 6.64
N GLY A 22 -3.76 -0.06 6.19
CA GLY A 22 -4.82 -0.48 7.11
C GLY A 22 -4.47 -1.77 7.82
N SER A 23 -5.34 -2.22 8.69
CA SER A 23 -5.14 -3.43 9.46
C SER A 23 -5.09 -4.65 8.56
N ASN A 24 -4.22 -5.59 8.90
CA ASN A 24 -4.15 -6.89 8.23
C ASN A 24 -3.85 -6.80 6.73
N VAL A 25 -3.13 -5.78 6.32
CA VAL A 25 -2.67 -5.70 4.94
C VAL A 25 -1.53 -6.69 4.76
N ILE A 26 -1.57 -7.46 3.69
CA ILE A 26 -0.52 -8.38 3.33
C ILE A 26 0.19 -7.83 2.11
N VAL A 27 1.51 -7.66 2.20
CA VAL A 27 2.31 -7.20 1.08
C VAL A 27 3.23 -8.33 0.69
N LEU A 28 3.07 -8.84 -0.52
CA LEU A 28 3.89 -9.95 -0.99
C LEU A 28 5.31 -9.49 -1.29
N GLU A 29 6.20 -10.43 -1.58
CA GLU A 29 7.62 -10.14 -1.76
C GLU A 29 7.87 -9.25 -2.97
N CYS A 30 8.90 -8.45 -2.88
CA CYS A 30 9.40 -7.64 -3.98
C CYS A 30 8.40 -6.61 -4.47
N ILE A 31 7.61 -6.07 -3.57
CA ILE A 31 6.59 -5.07 -3.89
C ILE A 31 7.07 -3.69 -3.43
N THR A 32 6.86 -2.71 -4.29
CA THR A 32 7.12 -1.31 -3.95
C THR A 32 5.80 -0.56 -3.92
N ILE A 33 5.54 0.14 -2.83
CA ILE A 33 4.37 1.01 -2.71
C ILE A 33 4.86 2.45 -2.72
N GLY A 34 4.37 3.22 -3.69
CA GLY A 34 4.80 4.60 -3.86
C GLY A 34 4.37 5.48 -2.69
N PRO A 35 5.02 6.63 -2.52
CA PRO A 35 4.79 7.49 -1.36
C PRO A 35 3.38 8.03 -1.29
N ASN A 36 2.93 8.25 -0.06
CA ASN A 36 1.64 8.89 0.25
C ASN A 36 0.44 8.09 -0.21
N SER A 37 0.60 6.80 -0.49
CA SER A 37 -0.52 5.96 -0.88
C SER A 37 -1.24 5.43 0.36
N ILE A 38 -2.52 5.15 0.20
CA ILE A 38 -3.36 4.63 1.27
C ILE A 38 -3.87 3.26 0.84
N ILE A 39 -3.59 2.25 1.64
CA ILE A 39 -4.00 0.89 1.35
C ILE A 39 -5.06 0.48 2.38
N GLY A 40 -6.22 0.11 1.91
CA GLY A 40 -7.32 -0.25 2.80
C GLY A 40 -7.08 -1.54 3.56
N ALA A 41 -7.79 -1.71 4.66
CA ALA A 41 -7.63 -2.86 5.53
C ALA A 41 -7.90 -4.17 4.79
N SER A 42 -7.17 -5.20 5.20
CA SER A 42 -7.34 -6.58 4.69
C SER A 42 -7.06 -6.72 3.20
N SER A 43 -6.28 -5.82 2.64
CA SER A 43 -5.90 -5.91 1.23
C SER A 43 -4.73 -6.85 1.05
N LEU A 44 -4.67 -7.48 -0.11
CA LEU A 44 -3.53 -8.28 -0.52
C LEU A 44 -2.81 -7.56 -1.65
N VAL A 45 -1.65 -7.02 -1.35
CA VAL A 45 -0.88 -6.25 -2.33
C VAL A 45 0.06 -7.20 -3.04
N ASN A 46 -0.26 -7.52 -4.28
CA ASN A 46 0.53 -8.47 -5.08
C ASN A 46 1.24 -7.82 -6.26
N LYS A 47 1.13 -6.52 -6.42
CA LYS A 47 1.82 -5.77 -7.47
C LYS A 47 2.24 -4.44 -6.90
N GLY A 48 3.28 -3.85 -7.51
CA GLY A 48 3.69 -2.50 -7.13
C GLY A 48 2.57 -1.50 -7.32
N LEU A 49 2.55 -0.50 -6.48
CA LEU A 49 1.52 0.53 -6.53
C LEU A 49 2.19 1.90 -6.67
N PRO A 50 1.60 2.79 -7.48
CA PRO A 50 2.18 4.12 -7.66
C PRO A 50 1.95 4.99 -6.43
N SER A 51 2.50 6.20 -6.49
CA SER A 51 2.34 7.16 -5.42
C SER A 51 0.95 7.78 -5.45
N ASN A 52 0.53 8.30 -4.31
CA ASN A 52 -0.66 9.15 -4.19
C ASN A 52 -1.92 8.47 -4.68
N ILE A 53 -2.14 7.23 -4.24
CA ILE A 53 -3.36 6.51 -4.61
C ILE A 53 -4.03 5.94 -3.38
N VAL A 54 -5.28 5.58 -3.56
CA VAL A 54 -6.01 4.74 -2.61
C VAL A 54 -6.23 3.41 -3.30
N GLY A 55 -5.79 2.33 -2.65
CA GLY A 55 -5.99 1.00 -3.17
C GLY A 55 -6.54 0.08 -2.10
N PHE A 56 -7.30 -0.90 -2.51
CA PHE A 56 -7.78 -1.93 -1.60
C PHE A 56 -8.29 -3.12 -2.39
N GLY A 57 -8.54 -4.20 -1.66
CA GLY A 57 -9.11 -5.40 -2.23
C GLY A 57 -8.15 -6.57 -2.22
N ILE A 58 -8.64 -7.72 -2.68
CA ILE A 58 -7.89 -8.97 -2.81
C ILE A 58 -8.11 -9.47 -4.22
N PRO A 59 -7.15 -9.22 -5.12
CA PRO A 59 -5.91 -8.47 -4.95
C PRO A 59 -6.17 -6.96 -4.87
N CYS A 60 -5.25 -6.26 -4.23
CA CYS A 60 -5.34 -4.81 -4.11
C CYS A 60 -5.24 -4.14 -5.47
N LYS A 61 -6.11 -3.21 -5.73
CA LYS A 61 -6.11 -2.45 -6.97
C LYS A 61 -6.26 -0.98 -6.67
N VAL A 62 -5.72 -0.16 -7.56
CA VAL A 62 -5.88 1.28 -7.44
C VAL A 62 -7.35 1.62 -7.66
N LYS A 63 -7.94 2.27 -6.69
CA LYS A 63 -9.35 2.65 -6.76
C LYS A 63 -9.53 4.14 -6.96
N LYS A 64 -8.54 4.92 -6.57
CA LYS A 64 -8.67 6.36 -6.63
C LYS A 64 -7.28 6.98 -6.63
N GLU A 65 -7.13 8.08 -7.34
CA GLU A 65 -5.90 8.86 -7.27
C GLU A 65 -6.10 10.02 -6.32
N LEU A 66 -5.11 10.23 -5.47
CA LEU A 66 -5.12 11.37 -4.57
C LEU A 66 -4.54 12.54 -5.33
N ASN A 67 -5.38 13.49 -5.65
CA ASN A 67 -4.98 14.62 -6.47
C ASN A 67 -4.73 15.81 -5.56
N HIS A 68 -3.50 16.31 -5.58
CA HIS A 68 -3.11 17.43 -4.73
C HIS A 68 -3.09 18.73 -5.46
N ASP A 69 -3.61 18.76 -6.64
CA ASP A 69 -3.69 20.04 -7.31
C ASP A 69 -4.65 20.88 -6.63
N ASN A 70 -4.51 21.94 -6.62
CA ASN A 70 -5.50 22.71 -6.08
C ASN A 70 -5.76 23.90 -6.71
#